data_6a4ad53515152a65193bb413d0f755d2
#
_entry.id   6a4ad53515152a65193bb413d0f755d2
#
_cell.length_a   1.000
_cell.length_b   1.000
_cell.length_c   1.000
_cell.angle_alpha   90.00
_cell.angle_beta   90.00
_cell.angle_gamma   90.00
#
_symmetry.space_group_name_H-M   'P 1'
#
loop_
_entity.id
_entity.type
_entity.pdbx_description
1 polymer ?
#
loop_
_entity_poly.entity_id
_entity_poly.type
_entity_poly.pdbx_seq_one_letter_code
_entity_poly.pdbx_strand_id
1 'polypeptide(L)'
;MELLAVLAVPLSSAHYIRSHFPRKRGQLPLRQFPPQPMTITFIQYIIVCPLVFLAGFVDAIAGGGGLISLPAYMLAGLPVHKAIGTNKLSSAMGATLTTARFAKSGFIELRFAIPCSAAALLGSAIGARIALLIPEHVFKIIMLFVLPLVAAYVMSKKSLKDRSELEPFPFTKAIIIAVLCALFIGMYDGFYGPGTGTFLLLLLTGAARMPLNDSAGITKVINLSSNIAALAVYIFSGNVLYPLGLAAGVFSIAGNYLGTRVFTAKGSRGVKPIMITVLGIFFIKLRYELFFAK
;
A
#
# COMPACT_ATOMS: atom_id res chain seq x y z
N MET A 1 22.83 -19.64 3.90
CA MET A 1 22.24 -20.41 2.78
C MET A 1 20.79 -20.83 3.06
N GLU A 2 20.34 -20.90 4.31
CA GLU A 2 18.96 -21.30 4.65
C GLU A 2 17.90 -20.22 4.40
N LEU A 3 18.25 -18.94 4.37
CA LEU A 3 17.31 -17.84 4.13
C LEU A 3 16.76 -17.79 2.69
N LEU A 4 17.51 -18.32 1.73
CA LEU A 4 17.09 -18.46 0.33
C LEU A 4 16.12 -19.64 0.10
N ALA A 5 16.17 -20.65 0.95
CA ALA A 5 15.28 -21.82 0.88
C ALA A 5 13.83 -21.45 1.29
N VAL A 6 13.63 -20.49 2.19
CA VAL A 6 12.30 -19.98 2.60
C VAL A 6 11.64 -19.18 1.46
N LEU A 7 12.42 -18.58 0.57
CA LEU A 7 11.93 -17.85 -0.60
C LEU A 7 11.53 -18.78 -1.77
N ALA A 8 11.96 -20.04 -1.75
CA ALA A 8 11.79 -21.00 -2.84
C ALA A 8 10.75 -22.09 -2.59
N VAL A 9 9.86 -21.96 -1.59
CA VAL A 9 8.77 -22.91 -1.40
C VAL A 9 7.79 -22.81 -2.58
N PRO A 10 7.71 -23.83 -3.44
CA PRO A 10 6.81 -23.81 -4.58
C PRO A 10 5.36 -23.80 -4.09
N LEU A 11 4.50 -23.06 -4.77
CA LEU A 11 3.05 -22.98 -4.56
C LEU A 11 2.30 -24.34 -4.68
N SER A 12 3.02 -25.44 -4.84
CA SER A 12 2.48 -26.81 -4.89
C SER A 12 2.17 -27.42 -3.51
N SER A 13 2.50 -26.75 -2.40
CA SER A 13 2.24 -27.26 -1.03
C SER A 13 0.75 -27.35 -0.66
N ALA A 14 -0.16 -26.87 -1.52
CA ALA A 14 -1.60 -27.21 -1.39
C ALA A 14 -1.88 -28.72 -1.48
N HIS A 15 -0.96 -29.50 -2.03
CA HIS A 15 -1.07 -30.98 -2.09
C HIS A 15 -0.65 -31.67 -0.79
N TYR A 16 0.30 -31.10 -0.04
CA TYR A 16 0.84 -31.71 1.17
C TYR A 16 -0.12 -31.64 2.38
N ILE A 17 -0.92 -30.59 2.46
CA ILE A 17 -1.93 -30.45 3.54
C ILE A 17 -3.14 -31.35 3.30
N ARG A 18 -3.39 -31.82 2.06
CA ARG A 18 -4.50 -32.71 1.72
C ARG A 18 -4.33 -34.15 2.17
N SER A 19 -3.11 -34.60 2.42
CA SER A 19 -2.83 -36.04 2.73
C SER A 19 -2.93 -36.40 4.21
N HIS A 20 -3.01 -35.44 5.13
CA HIS A 20 -2.91 -35.68 6.58
C HIS A 20 -4.17 -35.40 7.39
N PHE A 21 -5.31 -34.98 6.76
CA PHE A 21 -6.59 -34.88 7.44
C PHE A 21 -7.59 -35.91 6.92
N PRO A 22 -8.13 -36.82 7.77
CA PRO A 22 -9.11 -37.81 7.34
C PRO A 22 -10.40 -37.11 6.91
N ARG A 23 -10.82 -37.33 5.67
CA ARG A 23 -12.10 -36.87 5.14
C ARG A 23 -13.24 -37.57 5.87
N LYS A 24 -14.11 -36.80 6.51
CA LYS A 24 -15.44 -37.30 6.92
C LYS A 24 -16.24 -37.66 5.67
N ARG A 25 -16.64 -38.95 5.54
CA ARG A 25 -17.56 -39.41 4.48
C ARG A 25 -18.87 -38.62 4.59
N GLY A 26 -19.25 -37.90 3.56
CA GLY A 26 -20.54 -37.23 3.47
C GLY A 26 -20.56 -35.79 2.97
N GLN A 27 -19.39 -35.16 2.70
CA GLN A 27 -19.39 -33.85 2.05
C GLN A 27 -19.39 -34.04 0.53
N LEU A 28 -20.48 -33.58 -0.13
CA LEU A 28 -20.51 -33.39 -1.58
C LEU A 28 -19.25 -32.63 -2.05
N PRO A 29 -18.66 -33.01 -3.21
CA PRO A 29 -17.53 -32.27 -3.74
C PRO A 29 -17.99 -30.85 -3.97
N LEU A 30 -17.38 -29.90 -3.23
CA LEU A 30 -17.50 -28.49 -3.57
C LEU A 30 -17.10 -28.38 -5.03
N ARG A 31 -18.06 -28.14 -5.92
CA ARG A 31 -17.82 -27.80 -7.32
C ARG A 31 -16.86 -26.62 -7.30
N GLN A 32 -15.58 -26.89 -7.55
CA GLN A 32 -14.62 -25.85 -7.88
C GLN A 32 -15.06 -25.33 -9.25
N PHE A 33 -15.93 -24.33 -9.25
CA PHE A 33 -16.13 -23.55 -10.45
C PHE A 33 -14.75 -22.97 -10.81
N PRO A 34 -14.27 -23.13 -12.05
CA PRO A 34 -13.08 -22.41 -12.49
C PRO A 34 -13.32 -20.94 -12.18
N PRO A 35 -12.29 -20.21 -11.73
CA PRO A 35 -12.44 -18.77 -11.46
C PRO A 35 -13.01 -18.14 -12.73
N GLN A 36 -14.25 -17.66 -12.65
CA GLN A 36 -14.91 -16.98 -13.74
C GLN A 36 -14.00 -15.79 -14.12
N PRO A 37 -13.64 -15.62 -15.39
CA PRO A 37 -12.90 -14.45 -15.82
C PRO A 37 -13.71 -13.22 -15.41
N MET A 38 -13.16 -12.42 -14.49
CA MET A 38 -13.83 -11.20 -14.04
C MET A 38 -13.85 -10.23 -15.22
N THR A 39 -15.02 -10.10 -15.83
CA THR A 39 -15.24 -9.11 -16.90
C THR A 39 -15.22 -7.73 -16.29
N ILE A 40 -14.22 -6.93 -16.67
CA ILE A 40 -14.10 -5.55 -16.22
C ILE A 40 -15.15 -4.73 -16.96
N THR A 41 -16.08 -4.15 -16.21
CA THR A 41 -17.15 -3.30 -16.71
C THR A 41 -16.66 -1.86 -16.83
N PHE A 42 -17.18 -1.08 -17.77
CA PHE A 42 -16.85 0.35 -17.93
C PHE A 42 -17.07 1.17 -16.63
N ILE A 43 -18.09 0.81 -15.83
CA ILE A 43 -18.37 1.43 -14.52
C ILE A 43 -17.15 1.36 -13.58
N GLN A 44 -16.39 0.29 -13.60
CA GLN A 44 -15.21 0.14 -12.75
C GLN A 44 -14.13 1.17 -13.09
N TYR A 45 -13.94 1.50 -14.36
CA TYR A 45 -13.02 2.57 -14.77
C TYR A 45 -13.52 3.94 -14.31
N ILE A 46 -14.83 4.22 -14.44
CA ILE A 46 -15.45 5.50 -14.02
C ILE A 46 -15.28 5.70 -12.50
N ILE A 47 -15.34 4.65 -11.70
CA ILE A 47 -15.16 4.74 -10.24
C ILE A 47 -13.68 4.82 -9.88
N VAL A 48 -12.87 3.91 -10.41
CA VAL A 48 -11.49 3.72 -9.97
C VAL A 48 -10.57 4.84 -10.45
N CYS A 49 -10.64 5.19 -11.74
CA CYS A 49 -9.66 6.12 -12.32
C CYS A 49 -9.68 7.53 -11.69
N PRO A 50 -10.84 8.20 -11.50
CA PRO A 50 -10.87 9.50 -10.82
C PRO A 50 -10.42 9.41 -9.35
N LEU A 51 -10.82 8.35 -8.63
CA LEU A 51 -10.44 8.18 -7.23
C LEU A 51 -8.95 7.87 -7.09
N VAL A 52 -8.36 7.11 -8.02
CA VAL A 52 -6.91 6.86 -8.04
C VAL A 52 -6.12 8.11 -8.43
N PHE A 53 -6.66 8.97 -9.29
CA PHE A 53 -6.09 10.29 -9.54
C PHE A 53 -6.04 11.13 -8.26
N LEU A 54 -7.15 11.21 -7.50
CA LEU A 54 -7.20 11.90 -6.21
C LEU A 54 -6.27 11.25 -5.19
N ALA A 55 -6.20 9.92 -5.19
CA ALA A 55 -5.27 9.18 -4.35
C ALA A 55 -3.81 9.55 -4.63
N GLY A 56 -3.42 9.57 -5.90
CA GLY A 56 -2.07 10.00 -6.32
C GLY A 56 -1.77 11.46 -5.94
N PHE A 57 -2.73 12.35 -6.11
CA PHE A 57 -2.61 13.75 -5.71
C PHE A 57 -2.37 13.89 -4.20
N VAL A 58 -3.18 13.20 -3.39
CA VAL A 58 -3.06 13.18 -1.93
C VAL A 58 -1.75 12.50 -1.49
N ASP A 59 -1.36 11.39 -2.15
CA ASP A 59 -0.13 10.67 -1.83
C ASP A 59 1.11 11.52 -2.02
N ALA A 60 1.15 12.28 -3.10
CA ALA A 60 2.26 13.18 -3.38
C ALA A 60 2.44 14.27 -2.31
N ILE A 61 1.33 14.73 -1.70
CA ILE A 61 1.32 15.82 -0.71
C ILE A 61 1.52 15.30 0.72
N ALA A 62 0.83 14.21 1.09
CA ALA A 62 0.70 13.76 2.47
C ALA A 62 1.06 12.29 2.70
N GLY A 63 1.32 11.51 1.65
CA GLY A 63 1.65 10.09 1.76
C GLY A 63 0.48 9.18 2.13
N GLY A 64 -0.78 9.67 2.02
CA GLY A 64 -2.00 8.96 2.42
C GLY A 64 -2.84 8.39 1.29
N GLY A 65 -2.32 8.31 0.06
CA GLY A 65 -3.07 7.91 -1.14
C GLY A 65 -3.78 6.56 -1.04
N GLY A 66 -3.16 5.59 -0.37
CA GLY A 66 -3.74 4.27 -0.15
C GLY A 66 -5.07 4.26 0.61
N LEU A 67 -5.34 5.29 1.44
CA LEU A 67 -6.63 5.48 2.12
C LEU A 67 -7.79 5.81 1.16
N ILE A 68 -7.48 6.21 -0.06
CA ILE A 68 -8.45 6.52 -1.11
C ILE A 68 -8.44 5.42 -2.18
N SER A 69 -7.26 5.04 -2.67
CA SER A 69 -7.15 4.12 -3.81
C SER A 69 -7.63 2.70 -3.49
N LEU A 70 -7.25 2.12 -2.34
CA LEU A 70 -7.69 0.76 -2.01
C LEU A 70 -9.22 0.66 -1.81
N PRO A 71 -9.88 1.55 -1.04
CA PRO A 71 -11.33 1.65 -1.04
C PRO A 71 -11.96 1.82 -2.43
N ALA A 72 -11.34 2.60 -3.33
CA ALA A 72 -11.87 2.80 -4.69
C ALA A 72 -11.99 1.49 -5.47
N TYR A 73 -10.96 0.63 -5.43
CA TYR A 73 -11.01 -0.68 -6.07
C TYR A 73 -12.06 -1.60 -5.43
N MET A 74 -12.21 -1.55 -4.11
CA MET A 74 -13.24 -2.34 -3.42
C MET A 74 -14.65 -1.81 -3.67
N LEU A 75 -14.85 -0.49 -3.75
CA LEU A 75 -16.12 0.14 -4.17
C LEU A 75 -16.51 -0.28 -5.59
N ALA A 76 -15.53 -0.48 -6.46
CA ALA A 76 -15.75 -1.01 -7.81
C ALA A 76 -16.05 -2.53 -7.83
N GLY A 77 -16.14 -3.19 -6.66
CA GLY A 77 -16.53 -4.60 -6.54
C GLY A 77 -15.39 -5.60 -6.68
N LEU A 78 -14.12 -5.19 -6.60
CA LEU A 78 -13.01 -6.12 -6.65
C LEU A 78 -12.89 -6.91 -5.33
N PRO A 79 -12.64 -8.23 -5.39
CA PRO A 79 -12.21 -9.01 -4.23
C PRO A 79 -10.97 -8.40 -3.58
N VAL A 80 -10.83 -8.53 -2.26
CA VAL A 80 -9.80 -7.81 -1.49
C VAL A 80 -8.38 -8.01 -2.04
N HIS A 81 -7.97 -9.25 -2.28
CA HIS A 81 -6.62 -9.53 -2.77
C HIS A 81 -6.39 -8.98 -4.18
N LYS A 82 -7.40 -9.04 -5.07
CA LYS A 82 -7.33 -8.41 -6.40
C LYS A 82 -7.31 -6.88 -6.31
N ALA A 83 -8.07 -6.30 -5.36
CA ALA A 83 -8.04 -4.86 -5.11
C ALA A 83 -6.64 -4.41 -4.66
N ILE A 84 -6.02 -5.11 -3.70
CA ILE A 84 -4.67 -4.78 -3.22
C ILE A 84 -3.66 -4.94 -4.35
N GLY A 85 -3.62 -6.09 -5.04
CA GLY A 85 -2.65 -6.34 -6.11
C GLY A 85 -2.76 -5.33 -7.27
N THR A 86 -3.99 -5.02 -7.70
CA THR A 86 -4.25 -4.02 -8.75
C THR A 86 -3.89 -2.61 -8.29
N ASN A 87 -4.16 -2.27 -7.03
CA ASN A 87 -3.73 -1.02 -6.43
C ASN A 87 -2.19 -0.90 -6.38
N LYS A 88 -1.46 -1.98 -6.07
CA LYS A 88 0.01 -1.97 -6.07
C LYS A 88 0.57 -1.65 -7.45
N LEU A 89 -0.06 -2.13 -8.54
CA LEU A 89 0.33 -1.77 -9.90
C LEU A 89 0.17 -0.26 -10.15
N SER A 90 -1.01 0.30 -9.92
CA SER A 90 -1.26 1.73 -10.15
C SER A 90 -0.44 2.62 -9.22
N SER A 91 -0.23 2.20 -7.97
CA SER A 91 0.60 2.94 -7.00
C SER A 91 2.07 2.92 -7.35
N ALA A 92 2.61 1.78 -7.81
CA ALA A 92 4.00 1.69 -8.27
C ALA A 92 4.27 2.65 -9.45
N MET A 93 3.32 2.75 -10.41
CA MET A 93 3.44 3.69 -11.54
C MET A 93 3.48 5.14 -11.07
N GLY A 94 2.58 5.55 -10.16
CA GLY A 94 2.57 6.90 -9.59
C GLY A 94 3.79 7.19 -8.73
N ALA A 95 4.20 6.24 -7.89
CA ALA A 95 5.37 6.35 -7.01
C ALA A 95 6.68 6.47 -7.82
N THR A 96 6.79 5.84 -8.99
CA THR A 96 7.95 6.00 -9.88
C THR A 96 8.15 7.46 -10.27
N LEU A 97 7.07 8.14 -10.66
CA LEU A 97 7.14 9.56 -11.00
C LEU A 97 7.56 10.42 -9.82
N THR A 98 6.93 10.23 -8.65
CA THR A 98 7.27 11.03 -7.45
C THR A 98 8.70 10.80 -7.00
N THR A 99 9.16 9.54 -6.97
CA THR A 99 10.54 9.20 -6.61
C THR A 99 11.53 9.84 -7.56
N ALA A 100 11.28 9.79 -8.89
CA ALA A 100 12.14 10.42 -9.88
C ALA A 100 12.21 11.95 -9.70
N ARG A 101 11.09 12.61 -9.32
CA ARG A 101 11.07 14.06 -9.05
C ARG A 101 11.83 14.41 -7.78
N PHE A 102 11.66 13.64 -6.70
CA PHE A 102 12.40 13.86 -5.46
C PHE A 102 13.90 13.58 -5.63
N ALA A 103 14.28 12.62 -6.48
CA ALA A 103 15.68 12.39 -6.86
C ALA A 103 16.27 13.60 -7.58
N LYS A 104 15.53 14.16 -8.55
CA LYS A 104 15.97 15.38 -9.27
C LYS A 104 16.07 16.61 -8.36
N SER A 105 15.27 16.67 -7.30
CA SER A 105 15.33 17.77 -6.30
C SER A 105 16.46 17.60 -5.28
N GLY A 106 17.25 16.53 -5.34
CA GLY A 106 18.35 16.28 -4.42
C GLY A 106 17.93 15.79 -3.03
N PHE A 107 16.68 15.39 -2.84
CA PHE A 107 16.14 14.96 -1.53
C PHE A 107 16.37 13.47 -1.25
N ILE A 108 17.10 12.75 -2.12
CA ILE A 108 17.39 11.33 -1.97
C ILE A 108 18.88 11.11 -1.77
N GLU A 109 19.27 10.89 -0.51
CA GLU A 109 20.62 10.48 -0.18
C GLU A 109 20.79 8.96 -0.39
N LEU A 110 21.66 8.55 -1.31
CA LEU A 110 21.85 7.15 -1.70
C LEU A 110 22.29 6.25 -0.54
N ARG A 111 23.03 6.80 0.43
CA ARG A 111 23.47 6.06 1.63
C ARG A 111 22.31 5.57 2.48
N PHE A 112 21.20 6.31 2.54
CA PHE A 112 19.94 5.88 3.17
C PHE A 112 19.06 5.11 2.19
N ALA A 113 18.97 5.55 0.93
CA ALA A 113 18.07 5.00 -0.06
C ALA A 113 18.31 3.50 -0.31
N ILE A 114 19.56 3.09 -0.52
CA ILE A 114 19.89 1.70 -0.88
C ILE A 114 19.53 0.72 0.24
N PRO A 115 20.00 0.86 1.49
CA PRO A 115 19.68 -0.09 2.56
C PRO A 115 18.20 -0.04 2.96
N CYS A 116 17.56 1.14 2.94
CA CYS A 116 16.12 1.25 3.19
C CYS A 116 15.29 0.59 2.09
N SER A 117 15.69 0.71 0.80
CA SER A 117 15.05 -0.01 -0.30
C SER A 117 15.13 -1.53 -0.13
N ALA A 118 16.30 -2.05 0.18
CA ALA A 118 16.51 -3.49 0.40
C ALA A 118 15.62 -4.01 1.54
N ALA A 119 15.58 -3.29 2.66
CA ALA A 119 14.73 -3.63 3.80
C ALA A 119 13.23 -3.56 3.45
N ALA A 120 12.81 -2.54 2.71
CA ALA A 120 11.43 -2.37 2.27
C ALA A 120 10.98 -3.47 1.30
N LEU A 121 11.84 -3.86 0.35
CA LEU A 121 11.59 -4.98 -0.57
C LEU A 121 11.34 -6.29 0.20
N LEU A 122 12.21 -6.61 1.16
CA LEU A 122 12.09 -7.80 2.00
C LEU A 122 10.82 -7.75 2.86
N GLY A 123 10.62 -6.67 3.61
CA GLY A 123 9.46 -6.49 4.47
C GLY A 123 8.16 -6.61 3.67
N SER A 124 8.07 -5.89 2.55
CA SER A 124 6.87 -5.85 1.73
C SER A 124 6.54 -7.21 1.08
N ALA A 125 7.54 -7.95 0.61
CA ALA A 125 7.35 -9.30 0.09
C ALA A 125 6.79 -10.25 1.17
N ILE A 126 7.30 -10.16 2.41
CA ILE A 126 6.79 -10.92 3.55
C ILE A 126 5.35 -10.50 3.86
N GLY A 127 5.07 -9.20 3.96
CA GLY A 127 3.75 -8.68 4.25
C GLY A 127 2.70 -9.09 3.22
N ALA A 128 3.03 -9.02 1.93
CA ALA A 128 2.15 -9.43 0.84
C ALA A 128 1.84 -10.95 0.87
N ARG A 129 2.83 -11.78 1.21
CA ARG A 129 2.61 -13.22 1.40
C ARG A 129 1.69 -13.52 2.58
N ILE A 130 1.89 -12.84 3.71
CA ILE A 130 1.01 -12.97 4.89
C ILE A 130 -0.41 -12.55 4.51
N ALA A 131 -0.59 -11.45 3.77
CA ALA A 131 -1.90 -11.01 3.32
C ALA A 131 -2.64 -12.06 2.50
N LEU A 132 -1.94 -12.74 1.58
CA LEU A 132 -2.51 -13.79 0.73
C LEU A 132 -2.90 -15.07 1.49
N LEU A 133 -2.35 -15.31 2.69
CA LEU A 133 -2.73 -16.44 3.55
C LEU A 133 -4.03 -16.17 4.33
N ILE A 134 -4.44 -14.91 4.45
CA ILE A 134 -5.63 -14.52 5.20
C ILE A 134 -6.87 -14.66 4.32
N PRO A 135 -7.91 -15.41 4.76
CA PRO A 135 -9.17 -15.48 4.03
C PRO A 135 -9.80 -14.11 3.83
N GLU A 136 -10.44 -13.88 2.68
CA GLU A 136 -11.00 -12.58 2.30
C GLU A 136 -11.96 -12.01 3.35
N HIS A 137 -12.81 -12.85 3.94
CA HIS A 137 -13.74 -12.43 4.99
C HIS A 137 -13.01 -11.88 6.23
N VAL A 138 -11.97 -12.58 6.70
CA VAL A 138 -11.16 -12.13 7.85
C VAL A 138 -10.44 -10.83 7.50
N PHE A 139 -9.93 -10.71 6.28
CA PHE A 139 -9.26 -9.50 5.83
C PHE A 139 -10.20 -8.30 5.81
N LYS A 140 -11.46 -8.46 5.36
CA LYS A 140 -12.49 -7.40 5.42
C LYS A 140 -12.76 -6.94 6.85
N ILE A 141 -12.79 -7.88 7.83
CA ILE A 141 -12.93 -7.53 9.24
C ILE A 141 -11.72 -6.72 9.73
N ILE A 142 -10.50 -7.15 9.42
CA ILE A 142 -9.29 -6.40 9.76
C ILE A 142 -9.36 -4.98 9.18
N MET A 143 -9.78 -4.83 7.93
CA MET A 143 -9.92 -3.54 7.28
C MET A 143 -10.95 -2.63 7.98
N LEU A 144 -12.03 -3.20 8.47
CA LEU A 144 -13.08 -2.45 9.17
C LEU A 144 -12.55 -1.71 10.41
N PHE A 145 -11.55 -2.28 11.10
CA PHE A 145 -10.95 -1.68 12.29
C PHE A 145 -9.67 -0.90 11.97
N VAL A 146 -8.80 -1.46 11.14
CA VAL A 146 -7.47 -0.87 10.88
C VAL A 146 -7.58 0.40 10.02
N LEU A 147 -8.45 0.41 9.01
CA LEU A 147 -8.57 1.57 8.13
C LEU A 147 -9.05 2.85 8.83
N PRO A 148 -10.10 2.84 9.71
CA PRO A 148 -10.48 4.01 10.49
C PRO A 148 -9.38 4.46 11.45
N LEU A 149 -8.70 3.51 12.09
CA LEU A 149 -7.62 3.81 13.02
C LEU A 149 -6.47 4.53 12.31
N VAL A 150 -6.06 4.01 11.15
CA VAL A 150 -5.02 4.63 10.32
C VAL A 150 -5.47 6.00 9.81
N ALA A 151 -6.71 6.10 9.33
CA ALA A 151 -7.27 7.36 8.86
C ALA A 151 -7.31 8.41 9.98
N ALA A 152 -7.81 8.04 11.17
CA ALA A 152 -7.84 8.92 12.35
C ALA A 152 -6.41 9.36 12.74
N TYR A 153 -5.45 8.44 12.73
CA TYR A 153 -4.05 8.74 13.00
C TYR A 153 -3.46 9.73 11.99
N VAL A 154 -3.64 9.47 10.70
CA VAL A 154 -3.13 10.34 9.62
C VAL A 154 -3.77 11.75 9.69
N MET A 155 -5.07 11.82 10.00
CA MET A 155 -5.80 13.09 10.07
C MET A 155 -5.54 13.87 11.38
N SER A 156 -5.21 13.19 12.48
CA SER A 156 -5.01 13.82 13.80
C SER A 156 -3.67 14.53 13.94
N LYS A 157 -2.67 14.21 13.09
CA LYS A 157 -1.31 14.73 13.23
C LYS A 157 -1.27 16.23 12.98
N LYS A 158 -0.86 16.95 14.01
CA LYS A 158 -0.46 18.36 13.95
C LYS A 158 0.84 18.48 13.12
N SER A 159 1.08 19.64 12.62
CA SER A 159 2.17 20.02 11.71
C SER A 159 3.50 19.27 11.97
N LEU A 160 4.15 18.84 10.90
CA LEU A 160 5.53 18.29 10.92
C LEU A 160 6.57 19.31 11.35
N LYS A 161 6.19 20.63 11.44
CA LYS A 161 7.09 21.71 11.86
C LYS A 161 7.71 21.48 13.24
N ASP A 162 6.93 20.98 14.20
CA ASP A 162 7.39 20.80 15.60
C ASP A 162 8.45 19.69 15.76
N ARG A 163 8.68 18.88 14.71
CA ARG A 163 9.65 17.77 14.74
C ARG A 163 10.96 18.08 14.02
N SER A 164 10.97 19.07 13.14
CA SER A 164 12.18 19.52 12.43
C SER A 164 13.16 20.28 13.34
N GLU A 165 12.76 20.62 14.57
CA GLU A 165 13.59 21.27 15.59
C GLU A 165 14.44 20.28 16.42
N LEU A 166 14.23 18.95 16.24
CA LEU A 166 15.03 17.95 16.93
C LEU A 166 16.43 17.86 16.32
N GLU A 167 17.46 17.91 17.16
CA GLU A 167 18.83 17.70 16.70
C GLU A 167 18.98 16.37 15.95
N PRO A 168 19.56 16.37 14.74
CA PRO A 168 19.78 15.15 13.97
C PRO A 168 20.63 14.13 14.74
N PHE A 169 20.34 12.86 14.57
CA PHE A 169 21.22 11.82 15.10
C PHE A 169 22.47 11.63 14.24
N PRO A 170 23.58 11.14 14.83
CA PRO A 170 24.72 10.64 14.04
C PRO A 170 24.25 9.64 12.98
N PHE A 171 24.90 9.63 11.82
CA PHE A 171 24.53 8.83 10.66
C PHE A 171 24.25 7.35 11.01
N THR A 172 25.14 6.72 11.79
CA THR A 172 25.01 5.29 12.17
C THR A 172 23.71 5.00 12.92
N LYS A 173 23.30 5.88 13.84
CA LYS A 173 22.05 5.71 14.59
C LYS A 173 20.84 5.97 13.69
N ALA A 174 20.89 7.02 12.89
CA ALA A 174 19.80 7.39 11.97
C ALA A 174 19.54 6.28 10.94
N ILE A 175 20.59 5.71 10.33
CA ILE A 175 20.45 4.66 9.31
C ILE A 175 19.87 3.37 9.88
N ILE A 176 20.28 2.93 11.08
CA ILE A 176 19.74 1.73 11.72
C ILE A 176 18.23 1.90 11.94
N ILE A 177 17.80 3.04 12.50
CA ILE A 177 16.39 3.32 12.73
C ILE A 177 15.62 3.41 11.41
N ALA A 178 16.18 4.07 10.39
CA ALA A 178 15.54 4.21 9.08
C ALA A 178 15.35 2.84 8.39
N VAL A 179 16.34 1.95 8.46
CA VAL A 179 16.26 0.57 7.92
C VAL A 179 15.21 -0.26 8.65
N LEU A 180 15.16 -0.18 9.97
CA LEU A 180 14.11 -0.86 10.75
C LEU A 180 12.71 -0.31 10.41
N CYS A 181 12.56 1.01 10.31
CA CYS A 181 11.31 1.62 9.84
C CYS A 181 10.94 1.13 8.44
N ALA A 182 11.90 1.07 7.51
CA ALA A 182 11.68 0.59 6.15
C ALA A 182 11.23 -0.88 6.12
N LEU A 183 11.82 -1.74 6.96
CA LEU A 183 11.45 -3.15 7.06
C LEU A 183 10.02 -3.33 7.58
N PHE A 184 9.71 -2.75 8.75
CA PHE A 184 8.41 -2.97 9.39
C PHE A 184 7.27 -2.24 8.69
N ILE A 185 7.49 -1.00 8.26
CA ILE A 185 6.48 -0.27 7.49
C ILE A 185 6.37 -0.82 6.06
N GLY A 186 7.46 -1.31 5.48
CA GLY A 186 7.43 -2.06 4.22
C GLY A 186 6.58 -3.34 4.36
N MET A 187 6.72 -4.09 5.45
CA MET A 187 5.88 -5.26 5.73
C MET A 187 4.40 -4.88 5.87
N TYR A 188 4.09 -3.81 6.60
CA TYR A 188 2.75 -3.25 6.67
C TYR A 188 2.23 -2.83 5.28
N ASP A 189 3.05 -2.20 4.46
CA ASP A 189 2.67 -1.77 3.10
C ASP A 189 2.39 -2.95 2.17
N GLY A 190 3.20 -4.00 2.24
CA GLY A 190 2.95 -5.24 1.50
C GLY A 190 1.68 -5.96 1.94
N PHE A 191 1.42 -5.95 3.25
CA PHE A 191 0.24 -6.56 3.84
C PHE A 191 -1.04 -5.80 3.50
N TYR A 192 -1.03 -4.46 3.64
CA TYR A 192 -2.23 -3.63 3.55
C TYR A 192 -2.01 -2.30 2.82
N GLY A 193 -1.13 -1.44 3.29
CA GLY A 193 -0.60 -0.25 2.63
C GLY A 193 -1.20 1.12 2.93
N PRO A 194 -2.48 1.31 3.31
CA PRO A 194 -3.02 2.65 3.52
C PRO A 194 -2.26 3.46 4.58
N GLY A 195 -1.82 4.68 4.22
CA GLY A 195 -1.12 5.56 5.16
C GLY A 195 0.40 5.33 5.29
N THR A 196 0.96 4.36 4.59
CA THR A 196 2.39 4.02 4.61
C THR A 196 3.30 5.23 4.48
N GLY A 197 3.06 6.09 3.50
CA GLY A 197 3.89 7.28 3.28
C GLY A 197 3.87 8.25 4.45
N THR A 198 2.71 8.43 5.09
CA THR A 198 2.59 9.27 6.29
C THR A 198 3.32 8.65 7.47
N PHE A 199 3.18 7.33 7.70
CA PHE A 199 3.91 6.65 8.78
C PHE A 199 5.42 6.74 8.60
N LEU A 200 5.91 6.48 7.39
CA LEU A 200 7.34 6.60 7.07
C LEU A 200 7.85 8.01 7.33
N LEU A 201 7.16 9.03 6.80
CA LEU A 201 7.58 10.42 6.98
C LEU A 201 7.65 10.78 8.48
N LEU A 202 6.64 10.40 9.28
CA LEU A 202 6.61 10.66 10.71
C LEU A 202 7.67 9.89 11.50
N LEU A 203 7.99 8.66 11.10
CA LEU A 203 9.02 7.85 11.77
C LEU A 203 10.42 8.31 11.40
N LEU A 204 10.66 8.63 10.12
CA LEU A 204 11.97 9.11 9.68
C LEU A 204 12.29 10.49 10.28
N THR A 205 11.31 11.40 10.33
CA THR A 205 11.50 12.72 10.96
C THR A 205 11.55 12.64 12.49
N GLY A 206 10.70 11.84 13.12
CA GLY A 206 10.57 11.81 14.58
C GLY A 206 11.46 10.79 15.28
N ALA A 207 11.54 9.55 14.77
CA ALA A 207 12.33 8.48 15.39
C ALA A 207 13.78 8.45 14.89
N ALA A 208 14.00 8.59 13.58
CA ALA A 208 15.34 8.65 13.01
C ALA A 208 15.96 10.06 13.05
N ARG A 209 15.16 11.08 13.38
CA ARG A 209 15.54 12.51 13.43
C ARG A 209 16.23 12.99 12.15
N MET A 210 15.75 12.50 11.01
CA MET A 210 16.24 12.96 9.71
C MET A 210 15.60 14.29 9.33
N PRO A 211 16.30 15.17 8.60
CA PRO A 211 15.73 16.39 8.04
C PRO A 211 14.46 16.08 7.22
N LEU A 212 13.50 17.01 7.23
CA LEU A 212 12.18 16.78 6.61
C LEU A 212 12.28 16.45 5.10
N ASN A 213 13.15 17.14 4.38
CA ASN A 213 13.30 16.94 2.93
C ASN A 213 13.89 15.56 2.62
N ASP A 214 14.92 15.13 3.37
CA ASP A 214 15.56 13.83 3.23
C ASP A 214 14.60 12.73 3.64
N SER A 215 13.86 12.91 4.76
CA SER A 215 12.79 12.01 5.18
C SER A 215 11.72 11.83 4.10
N ALA A 216 11.32 12.93 3.44
CA ALA A 216 10.35 12.88 2.36
C ALA A 216 10.91 12.13 1.14
N GLY A 217 12.16 12.38 0.76
CA GLY A 217 12.84 11.68 -0.33
C GLY A 217 12.96 10.18 -0.07
N ILE A 218 13.46 9.80 1.11
CA ILE A 218 13.62 8.39 1.51
C ILE A 218 12.26 7.68 1.66
N THR A 219 11.23 8.38 2.15
CA THR A 219 9.84 7.87 2.16
C THR A 219 9.38 7.45 0.76
N LYS A 220 9.66 8.27 -0.28
CA LYS A 220 9.26 7.92 -1.66
C LYS A 220 10.02 6.72 -2.20
N VAL A 221 11.30 6.60 -1.89
CA VAL A 221 12.11 5.44 -2.25
C VAL A 221 11.58 4.16 -1.58
N ILE A 222 11.34 4.18 -0.28
CA ILE A 222 10.79 3.04 0.48
C ILE A 222 9.41 2.65 -0.08
N ASN A 223 8.53 3.64 -0.31
CA ASN A 223 7.18 3.39 -0.83
C ASN A 223 7.19 2.80 -2.25
N LEU A 224 8.08 3.26 -3.13
CA LEU A 224 8.26 2.66 -4.45
C LEU A 224 8.75 1.21 -4.33
N SER A 225 9.78 0.96 -3.54
CA SER A 225 10.38 -0.36 -3.34
C SER A 225 9.36 -1.34 -2.77
N SER A 226 8.60 -0.95 -1.74
CA SER A 226 7.57 -1.79 -1.13
C SER A 226 6.43 -2.09 -2.11
N ASN A 227 5.98 -1.11 -2.91
CA ASN A 227 4.96 -1.34 -3.94
C ASN A 227 5.44 -2.29 -5.02
N ILE A 228 6.70 -2.20 -5.47
CA ILE A 228 7.28 -3.12 -6.47
C ILE A 228 7.35 -4.55 -5.91
N ALA A 229 7.81 -4.73 -4.67
CA ALA A 229 7.93 -6.05 -4.06
C ALA A 229 6.54 -6.70 -3.85
N ALA A 230 5.58 -5.95 -3.30
CA ALA A 230 4.23 -6.45 -3.14
C ALA A 230 3.58 -6.77 -4.49
N LEU A 231 3.73 -5.88 -5.49
CA LEU A 231 3.22 -6.10 -6.85
C LEU A 231 3.75 -7.41 -7.42
N ALA A 232 5.05 -7.70 -7.30
CA ALA A 232 5.63 -8.95 -7.76
C ALA A 232 4.94 -10.15 -7.11
N VAL A 233 4.74 -10.14 -5.77
CA VAL A 233 4.05 -11.22 -5.06
C VAL A 233 2.61 -11.39 -5.56
N TYR A 234 1.86 -10.28 -5.76
CA TYR A 234 0.48 -10.32 -6.25
C TYR A 234 0.38 -10.74 -7.72
N ILE A 235 1.37 -10.42 -8.57
CA ILE A 235 1.47 -10.92 -9.95
C ILE A 235 1.60 -12.44 -9.95
N PHE A 236 2.56 -12.98 -9.20
CA PHE A 236 2.78 -14.43 -9.13
C PHE A 236 1.60 -15.20 -8.52
N SER A 237 0.78 -14.55 -7.70
CA SER A 237 -0.44 -15.14 -7.15
C SER A 237 -1.68 -14.98 -8.05
N GLY A 238 -1.57 -14.33 -9.22
CA GLY A 238 -2.70 -14.10 -10.13
C GLY A 238 -3.73 -13.07 -9.62
N ASN A 239 -3.34 -12.22 -8.67
CA ASN A 239 -4.22 -11.25 -8.03
C ASN A 239 -4.05 -9.81 -8.58
N VAL A 240 -3.76 -9.64 -9.86
CA VAL A 240 -3.65 -8.34 -10.51
C VAL A 240 -4.56 -8.28 -11.74
N LEU A 241 -5.43 -7.27 -11.81
CA LEU A 241 -6.24 -6.95 -12.98
C LEU A 241 -5.51 -5.89 -13.83
N TYR A 242 -4.69 -6.35 -14.78
CA TYR A 242 -3.82 -5.50 -15.57
C TYR A 242 -4.53 -4.36 -16.30
N PRO A 243 -5.65 -4.59 -17.07
CA PRO A 243 -6.28 -3.50 -17.80
C PRO A 243 -6.74 -2.35 -16.90
N LEU A 244 -7.37 -2.67 -15.77
CA LEU A 244 -7.82 -1.66 -14.81
C LEU A 244 -6.65 -1.01 -14.07
N GLY A 245 -5.65 -1.82 -13.67
CA GLY A 245 -4.47 -1.34 -12.96
C GLY A 245 -3.60 -0.40 -13.79
N LEU A 246 -3.41 -0.69 -15.09
CA LEU A 246 -2.67 0.17 -16.01
C LEU A 246 -3.41 1.47 -16.30
N ALA A 247 -4.72 1.41 -16.58
CA ALA A 247 -5.53 2.61 -16.78
C ALA A 247 -5.48 3.50 -15.52
N ALA A 248 -5.78 2.95 -14.35
CA ALA A 248 -5.68 3.66 -13.08
C ALA A 248 -4.27 4.17 -12.79
N GLY A 249 -3.23 3.45 -13.23
CA GLY A 249 -1.83 3.85 -13.14
C GLY A 249 -1.53 5.15 -13.88
N VAL A 250 -2.09 5.35 -15.07
CA VAL A 250 -1.98 6.62 -15.81
C VAL A 250 -2.60 7.77 -15.00
N PHE A 251 -3.78 7.54 -14.41
CA PHE A 251 -4.43 8.52 -13.53
C PHE A 251 -3.63 8.76 -12.24
N SER A 252 -3.02 7.71 -11.66
CA SER A 252 -2.09 7.82 -10.53
C SER A 252 -0.90 8.71 -10.87
N ILE A 253 -0.26 8.52 -12.02
CA ILE A 253 0.84 9.35 -12.51
C ILE A 253 0.38 10.81 -12.62
N ALA A 254 -0.76 11.08 -13.24
CA ALA A 254 -1.29 12.42 -13.40
C ALA A 254 -1.58 13.09 -12.05
N GLY A 255 -2.22 12.37 -11.11
CA GLY A 255 -2.48 12.85 -9.76
C GLY A 255 -1.19 13.18 -8.99
N ASN A 256 -0.23 12.26 -9.00
CA ASN A 256 1.08 12.45 -8.38
C ASN A 256 1.86 13.62 -9.01
N TYR A 257 1.76 13.81 -10.33
CA TYR A 257 2.37 14.93 -11.02
C TYR A 257 1.85 16.28 -10.53
N LEU A 258 0.53 16.43 -10.44
CA LEU A 258 -0.10 17.65 -9.94
C LEU A 258 0.12 17.85 -8.44
N GLY A 259 0.03 16.77 -7.66
CA GLY A 259 0.25 16.81 -6.21
C GLY A 259 1.66 17.27 -5.84
N THR A 260 2.69 16.80 -6.55
CA THR A 260 4.06 17.27 -6.32
C THR A 260 4.26 18.76 -6.64
N ARG A 261 3.54 19.31 -7.62
CA ARG A 261 3.58 20.76 -7.90
C ARG A 261 2.93 21.59 -6.79
N VAL A 262 1.84 21.09 -6.23
CA VAL A 262 1.10 21.78 -5.15
C VAL A 262 1.81 21.67 -3.81
N PHE A 263 2.48 20.55 -3.53
CA PHE A 263 3.28 20.36 -2.30
C PHE A 263 4.31 21.48 -2.13
N THR A 264 4.97 21.86 -3.20
CA THR A 264 5.96 22.95 -3.19
C THR A 264 5.34 24.34 -2.98
N ALA A 265 4.03 24.51 -3.22
CA ALA A 265 3.39 25.84 -3.22
C ALA A 265 2.46 26.11 -2.02
N LYS A 266 1.68 25.15 -1.51
CA LYS A 266 0.54 25.43 -0.61
C LYS A 266 0.36 24.50 0.61
N GLY A 267 1.14 23.43 0.78
CA GLY A 267 0.98 22.47 1.88
C GLY A 267 -0.31 21.61 1.81
N SER A 268 -0.71 20.97 2.92
CA SER A 268 -1.67 19.86 2.94
C SER A 268 -3.15 20.22 3.24
N ARG A 269 -3.56 21.50 3.17
CA ARG A 269 -4.87 21.96 3.67
C ARG A 269 -6.12 21.35 3.00
N GLY A 270 -6.04 20.90 1.73
CA GLY A 270 -7.19 20.36 0.99
C GLY A 270 -7.37 18.83 1.05
N VAL A 271 -6.46 18.11 1.68
CA VAL A 271 -6.41 16.63 1.64
C VAL A 271 -7.46 15.99 2.55
N LYS A 272 -7.67 16.55 3.76
CA LYS A 272 -8.54 15.96 4.78
C LYS A 272 -10.00 15.72 4.33
N PRO A 273 -10.72 16.70 3.72
CA PRO A 273 -12.11 16.49 3.33
C PRO A 273 -12.28 15.40 2.27
N ILE A 274 -11.36 15.31 1.31
CA ILE A 274 -11.38 14.26 0.28
C ILE A 274 -11.26 12.88 0.92
N MET A 275 -10.31 12.70 1.84
CA MET A 275 -10.13 11.44 2.55
C MET A 275 -11.35 11.06 3.37
N ILE A 276 -11.95 11.99 4.12
CA ILE A 276 -13.14 11.74 4.95
C ILE A 276 -14.32 11.28 4.09
N THR A 277 -14.57 11.94 2.96
CA THR A 277 -15.67 11.60 2.06
C THR A 277 -15.53 10.19 1.49
N VAL A 278 -14.34 9.86 0.93
CA VAL A 278 -14.12 8.54 0.32
C VAL A 278 -14.19 7.43 1.36
N LEU A 279 -13.59 7.63 2.53
CA LEU A 279 -13.64 6.66 3.62
C LEU A 279 -15.06 6.48 4.16
N GLY A 280 -15.84 7.56 4.29
CA GLY A 280 -17.25 7.49 4.73
C GLY A 280 -18.08 6.58 3.80
N ILE A 281 -18.01 6.81 2.49
CA ILE A 281 -18.71 5.99 1.48
C ILE A 281 -18.24 4.53 1.56
N PHE A 282 -16.94 4.32 1.68
CA PHE A 282 -16.37 2.97 1.78
C PHE A 282 -16.87 2.22 3.03
N PHE A 283 -16.89 2.87 4.21
CA PHE A 283 -17.35 2.21 5.44
C PHE A 283 -18.83 1.87 5.42
N ILE A 284 -19.68 2.72 4.83
CA ILE A 284 -21.11 2.43 4.63
C ILE A 284 -21.25 1.14 3.79
N LYS A 285 -20.54 1.06 2.65
CA LYS A 285 -20.57 -0.13 1.80
C LYS A 285 -20.02 -1.36 2.50
N LEU A 286 -18.88 -1.27 3.18
CA LEU A 286 -18.25 -2.40 3.87
C LEU A 286 -19.13 -2.95 5.00
N ARG A 287 -19.78 -2.08 5.77
CA ARG A 287 -20.78 -2.51 6.76
C ARG A 287 -21.96 -3.22 6.12
N TYR A 288 -22.46 -2.69 5.01
CA TYR A 288 -23.56 -3.32 4.29
C TYR A 288 -23.17 -4.73 3.81
N GLU A 289 -21.99 -4.89 3.19
CA GLU A 289 -21.50 -6.19 2.74
C GLU A 289 -21.29 -7.20 3.88
N LEU A 290 -20.78 -6.78 5.02
CA LEU A 290 -20.49 -7.68 6.15
C LEU A 290 -21.72 -8.11 6.93
N PHE A 291 -22.75 -7.25 7.06
CA PHE A 291 -23.88 -7.50 7.95
C PHE A 291 -25.19 -7.80 7.22
N PHE A 292 -25.34 -7.37 5.96
CA PHE A 292 -26.61 -7.44 5.23
C PHE A 292 -26.53 -8.19 3.89
N ALA A 293 -25.37 -8.29 3.25
CA ALA A 293 -25.21 -9.09 2.03
C ALA A 293 -24.85 -10.52 2.43
N LYS A 294 -25.87 -11.38 2.47
CA LYS A 294 -25.72 -12.82 2.56
C LYS A 294 -25.56 -13.43 1.18
#